data_260463895c098235477ebdd1090e0a9a
#
_entry.id   260463895c098235477ebdd1090e0a9a
#
_cell.length_a   1.000
_cell.length_b   1.000
_cell.length_c   1.000
_cell.angle_alpha   90.00
_cell.angle_beta   90.00
_cell.angle_gamma   90.00
#
_symmetry.space_group_name_H-M   'P 1'
#
loop_
_entity.id
_entity.type
_entity.pdbx_description
1 polymer ?
#
loop_
_entity_poly.entity_id
_entity_poly.type
_entity_poly.pdbx_seq_one_letter_code
_entity_poly.pdbx_strand_id
1 'polypeptide(L)'
;MSTRKGIILAGGSGTRLYPITHAVSKQLLPIYDKPMIYYPLSVLMLAGIRDVLVISTPQDTPRFEQLLGDGSSWGMSFQYVVQPKPEGLAQAFILGRGFVGQDDCALVLGDNIFFGHQLVTLLKSAAAQPSGATIFAYQVKDPERYGVVELDASGRAVGLEEKPSRPKSRYAVTGLYFYDNQVLDIAAGLKPSPRVELEITDVNRCYLQMGQLSVQRMSRGIAWLDTGTHDSLLEASAFVQTIEKRQGLKVACPEEIAYRAGFIDAGQLETLAAGIRNGYGEYLREILANPGL
;
A
#
# COMPACT_ATOMS: atom_id res chain seq x y z
N MET A 1 17.42 6.60 -14.79
CA MET A 1 16.66 6.51 -13.53
C MET A 1 16.20 5.07 -13.43
N SER A 2 16.48 4.36 -12.34
CA SER A 2 15.92 3.02 -12.14
C SER A 2 14.40 3.15 -12.12
N THR A 3 13.71 2.28 -12.84
CA THR A 3 12.26 2.16 -12.74
C THR A 3 11.95 1.54 -11.38
N ARG A 4 10.98 2.08 -10.65
CA ARG A 4 10.56 1.49 -9.36
C ARG A 4 9.34 0.63 -9.58
N LYS A 5 9.37 -0.60 -9.10
CA LYS A 5 8.27 -1.55 -9.18
C LYS A 5 7.46 -1.59 -7.89
N GLY A 6 6.17 -1.84 -7.99
CA GLY A 6 5.26 -1.95 -6.85
C GLY A 6 4.98 -3.39 -6.47
N ILE A 7 4.86 -3.67 -5.18
CA ILE A 7 4.36 -4.94 -4.66
C ILE A 7 3.17 -4.64 -3.75
N ILE A 8 2.03 -5.27 -4.01
CA ILE A 8 0.89 -5.27 -3.10
C ILE A 8 0.83 -6.65 -2.44
N LEU A 9 1.01 -6.70 -1.13
CA LEU A 9 0.84 -7.93 -0.37
C LEU A 9 -0.62 -8.06 0.08
N ALA A 10 -1.37 -8.88 -0.64
CA ALA A 10 -2.80 -9.14 -0.43
C ALA A 10 -3.05 -10.59 0.01
N GLY A 11 -2.09 -11.16 0.73
CA GLY A 11 -2.17 -12.49 1.35
C GLY A 11 -2.73 -12.43 2.76
N GLY A 12 -2.68 -13.59 3.42
CA GLY A 12 -3.11 -13.76 4.81
C GLY A 12 -4.51 -14.36 4.95
N SER A 13 -4.75 -15.02 6.09
CA SER A 13 -5.97 -15.79 6.35
C SER A 13 -7.20 -14.94 6.73
N GLY A 14 -7.03 -13.65 7.00
CA GLY A 14 -8.12 -12.75 7.40
C GLY A 14 -8.88 -13.16 8.67
N THR A 15 -8.33 -14.02 9.52
CA THR A 15 -9.01 -14.65 10.64
C THR A 15 -9.65 -13.69 11.64
N ARG A 16 -9.07 -12.50 11.81
CA ARG A 16 -9.61 -11.45 12.68
C ARG A 16 -10.93 -10.86 12.21
N LEU A 17 -11.25 -11.03 10.92
CA LEU A 17 -12.50 -10.58 10.28
C LEU A 17 -13.49 -11.73 10.01
N TYR A 18 -13.23 -12.94 10.53
CA TYR A 18 -14.20 -14.03 10.43
C TYR A 18 -15.53 -13.62 11.11
N PRO A 19 -16.72 -13.93 10.55
CA PRO A 19 -16.93 -14.78 9.38
C PRO A 19 -16.92 -14.06 8.01
N ILE A 20 -16.75 -12.74 7.94
CA ILE A 20 -16.81 -11.97 6.67
C ILE A 20 -15.77 -12.50 5.66
N THR A 21 -14.61 -12.92 6.16
CA THR A 21 -13.50 -13.44 5.34
C THR A 21 -13.54 -14.94 5.09
N HIS A 22 -14.67 -15.62 5.41
CA HIS A 22 -14.77 -17.07 5.23
C HIS A 22 -14.65 -17.51 3.76
N ALA A 23 -15.19 -16.73 2.85
CA ALA A 23 -15.27 -17.08 1.43
C ALA A 23 -14.55 -16.09 0.50
N VAL A 24 -13.93 -15.04 1.06
CA VAL A 24 -13.32 -13.96 0.26
C VAL A 24 -12.14 -13.34 1.00
N SER A 25 -11.08 -12.99 0.25
CA SER A 25 -9.96 -12.22 0.79
C SER A 25 -10.43 -10.91 1.39
N LYS A 26 -9.82 -10.50 2.50
CA LYS A 26 -10.08 -9.22 3.15
C LYS A 26 -9.95 -8.05 2.17
N GLN A 27 -8.94 -8.07 1.32
CA GLN A 27 -8.63 -6.99 0.38
C GLN A 27 -9.64 -6.87 -0.77
N LEU A 28 -10.55 -7.83 -0.93
CA LEU A 28 -11.69 -7.78 -1.85
C LEU A 28 -12.97 -7.24 -1.19
N LEU A 29 -12.98 -7.10 0.14
CA LEU A 29 -14.11 -6.49 0.85
C LEU A 29 -14.27 -5.02 0.45
N PRO A 30 -15.50 -4.50 0.41
CA PRO A 30 -15.73 -3.11 0.08
C PRO A 30 -15.30 -2.19 1.23
N ILE A 31 -14.64 -1.10 0.89
CA ILE A 31 -14.49 0.08 1.73
C ILE A 31 -15.33 1.17 1.08
N TYR A 32 -16.50 1.40 1.62
CA TYR A 32 -17.54 2.28 1.11
C TYR A 32 -18.00 1.85 -0.30
N ASP A 33 -17.44 2.40 -1.38
CA ASP A 33 -17.93 2.25 -2.75
C ASP A 33 -17.03 1.43 -3.67
N LYS A 34 -15.88 0.93 -3.17
CA LYS A 34 -14.91 0.18 -3.99
C LYS A 34 -14.16 -0.89 -3.20
N PRO A 35 -13.56 -1.88 -3.86
CA PRO A 35 -12.75 -2.91 -3.18
C PRO A 35 -11.57 -2.31 -2.43
N MET A 36 -11.25 -2.85 -1.26
CA MET A 36 -10.16 -2.38 -0.40
C MET A 36 -8.83 -2.28 -1.14
N ILE A 37 -8.50 -3.21 -2.03
CA ILE A 37 -7.22 -3.22 -2.77
C ILE A 37 -7.01 -1.98 -3.65
N TYR A 38 -8.07 -1.25 -4.02
CA TYR A 38 -7.96 -0.02 -4.81
C TYR A 38 -7.21 1.09 -4.05
N TYR A 39 -7.29 1.10 -2.71
CA TYR A 39 -6.61 2.10 -1.89
C TYR A 39 -5.08 1.95 -1.90
N PRO A 40 -4.50 0.78 -1.57
CA PRO A 40 -3.05 0.60 -1.69
C PRO A 40 -2.56 0.67 -3.16
N LEU A 41 -3.35 0.19 -4.13
CA LEU A 41 -3.02 0.37 -5.55
C LEU A 41 -2.90 1.86 -5.89
N SER A 42 -3.85 2.68 -5.46
CA SER A 42 -3.83 4.13 -5.69
C SER A 42 -2.59 4.81 -5.08
N VAL A 43 -2.10 4.31 -3.94
CA VAL A 43 -0.85 4.82 -3.33
C VAL A 43 0.35 4.59 -4.26
N LEU A 44 0.46 3.40 -4.87
CA LEU A 44 1.52 3.12 -5.84
C LEU A 44 1.39 3.98 -7.10
N MET A 45 0.17 4.15 -7.61
CA MET A 45 -0.12 5.02 -8.77
C MET A 45 0.26 6.47 -8.49
N LEU A 46 -0.08 7.00 -7.31
CA LEU A 46 0.28 8.37 -6.87
C LEU A 46 1.80 8.55 -6.69
N ALA A 47 2.53 7.47 -6.40
CA ALA A 47 4.00 7.45 -6.40
C ALA A 47 4.61 7.41 -7.81
N GLY A 48 3.79 7.27 -8.87
CA GLY A 48 4.23 7.15 -10.26
C GLY A 48 4.62 5.73 -10.68
N ILE A 49 4.29 4.72 -9.88
CA ILE A 49 4.62 3.31 -10.13
C ILE A 49 3.54 2.70 -11.02
N ARG A 50 3.95 2.07 -12.13
CA ARG A 50 3.04 1.48 -13.13
C ARG A 50 3.14 -0.05 -13.22
N ASP A 51 4.29 -0.63 -12.90
CA ASP A 51 4.49 -2.08 -12.86
C ASP A 51 4.24 -2.59 -11.45
N VAL A 52 3.23 -3.43 -11.26
CA VAL A 52 2.77 -3.88 -9.95
C VAL A 52 2.62 -5.39 -9.90
N LEU A 53 3.20 -5.99 -8.87
CA LEU A 53 2.99 -7.38 -8.49
C LEU A 53 1.96 -7.49 -7.37
N VAL A 54 0.91 -8.26 -7.58
CA VAL A 54 -0.05 -8.62 -6.54
C VAL A 54 0.28 -10.01 -6.02
N ILE A 55 0.60 -10.11 -4.73
CA ILE A 55 0.90 -11.37 -4.06
C ILE A 55 -0.31 -11.75 -3.21
N SER A 56 -0.92 -12.91 -3.47
CA SER A 56 -2.12 -13.35 -2.77
C SER A 56 -2.16 -14.86 -2.55
N THR A 57 -3.21 -15.34 -1.87
CA THR A 57 -3.42 -16.77 -1.62
C THR A 57 -3.77 -17.52 -2.91
N PRO A 58 -3.59 -18.87 -2.95
CA PRO A 58 -4.01 -19.66 -4.11
C PRO A 58 -5.49 -19.49 -4.46
N GLN A 59 -6.34 -19.32 -3.45
CA GLN A 59 -7.80 -19.20 -3.60
C GLN A 59 -8.24 -17.83 -4.14
N ASP A 60 -7.50 -16.77 -3.77
CA ASP A 60 -7.91 -15.39 -4.07
C ASP A 60 -7.18 -14.78 -5.27
N THR A 61 -6.01 -15.31 -5.65
CA THR A 61 -5.27 -14.83 -6.84
C THR A 61 -6.14 -14.74 -8.09
N PRO A 62 -6.95 -15.75 -8.46
CA PRO A 62 -7.84 -15.65 -9.64
C PRO A 62 -8.89 -14.54 -9.52
N ARG A 63 -9.31 -14.21 -8.31
CA ARG A 63 -10.28 -13.12 -8.06
C ARG A 63 -9.64 -11.75 -8.25
N PHE A 64 -8.37 -11.59 -7.83
CA PHE A 64 -7.62 -10.37 -8.11
C PHE A 64 -7.33 -10.21 -9.60
N GLU A 65 -6.98 -11.29 -10.31
CA GLU A 65 -6.83 -11.29 -11.76
C GLU A 65 -8.13 -10.89 -12.46
N GLN A 66 -9.27 -11.40 -12.02
CA GLN A 66 -10.58 -11.02 -12.55
C GLN A 66 -10.92 -9.55 -12.27
N LEU A 67 -10.58 -9.02 -11.09
CA LEU A 67 -10.90 -7.65 -10.68
C LEU A 67 -10.01 -6.62 -11.37
N LEU A 68 -8.70 -6.86 -11.44
CA LEU A 68 -7.71 -5.87 -11.84
C LEU A 68 -7.23 -6.06 -13.30
N GLY A 69 -7.44 -7.25 -13.88
CA GLY A 69 -6.95 -7.60 -15.21
C GLY A 69 -5.44 -7.57 -15.32
N ASP A 70 -4.94 -7.16 -16.46
CA ASP A 70 -3.51 -6.98 -16.73
C ASP A 70 -3.00 -5.55 -16.45
N GLY A 71 -3.90 -4.65 -16.03
CA GLY A 71 -3.60 -3.25 -15.73
C GLY A 71 -3.65 -2.32 -16.95
N SER A 72 -3.74 -2.82 -18.16
CA SER A 72 -3.70 -2.02 -19.40
C SER A 72 -4.81 -0.97 -19.47
N SER A 73 -5.98 -1.26 -18.88
CA SER A 73 -7.11 -0.33 -18.82
C SER A 73 -6.78 0.98 -18.06
N TRP A 74 -5.81 0.92 -17.15
CA TRP A 74 -5.30 2.08 -16.39
C TRP A 74 -3.89 2.51 -16.82
N GLY A 75 -3.40 2.01 -17.96
CA GLY A 75 -2.05 2.28 -18.46
C GLY A 75 -0.96 1.73 -17.53
N MET A 76 -1.24 0.67 -16.81
CA MET A 76 -0.38 -0.06 -15.89
C MET A 76 -0.07 -1.46 -16.42
N SER A 77 0.78 -2.19 -15.70
CA SER A 77 1.10 -3.59 -15.95
C SER A 77 1.03 -4.36 -14.64
N PHE A 78 0.15 -5.37 -14.56
CA PHE A 78 -0.01 -6.20 -13.38
C PHE A 78 0.50 -7.62 -13.61
N GLN A 79 1.21 -8.13 -12.61
CA GLN A 79 1.56 -9.53 -12.49
C GLN A 79 1.01 -10.08 -11.16
N TYR A 80 0.84 -11.39 -11.11
CA TYR A 80 0.25 -12.07 -9.96
C TYR A 80 1.14 -13.22 -9.53
N VAL A 81 1.35 -13.34 -8.21
CA VAL A 81 2.11 -14.45 -7.63
C VAL A 81 1.35 -15.02 -6.46
N VAL A 82 1.28 -16.34 -6.44
CA VAL A 82 0.68 -17.09 -5.34
C VAL A 82 1.62 -17.15 -4.15
N GLN A 83 1.14 -16.76 -2.96
CA GLN A 83 1.77 -17.01 -1.68
C GLN A 83 1.17 -18.30 -1.09
N PRO A 84 1.86 -19.44 -1.11
CA PRO A 84 1.29 -20.72 -0.65
C PRO A 84 0.99 -20.73 0.85
N LYS A 85 1.85 -20.05 1.64
CA LYS A 85 1.72 -19.89 3.10
C LYS A 85 2.21 -18.49 3.50
N PRO A 86 1.51 -17.82 4.43
CA PRO A 86 1.95 -16.52 4.94
C PRO A 86 3.10 -16.73 5.96
N GLU A 87 4.32 -16.45 5.55
CA GLU A 87 5.54 -16.61 6.35
C GLU A 87 6.15 -15.26 6.76
N GLY A 88 5.33 -14.21 6.79
CA GLY A 88 5.75 -12.85 7.15
C GLY A 88 5.82 -11.90 5.96
N LEU A 89 5.91 -10.60 6.26
CA LEU A 89 5.82 -9.55 5.23
C LEU A 89 7.04 -9.53 4.32
N ALA A 90 8.24 -9.84 4.83
CA ALA A 90 9.46 -9.85 4.03
C ALA A 90 9.50 -10.98 2.99
N GLN A 91 8.64 -12.01 3.11
CA GLN A 91 8.48 -13.04 2.08
C GLN A 91 8.08 -12.44 0.72
N ALA A 92 7.42 -11.28 0.71
CA ALA A 92 7.04 -10.60 -0.51
C ALA A 92 8.22 -10.34 -1.46
N PHE A 93 9.41 -10.04 -0.92
CA PHE A 93 10.61 -9.82 -1.72
C PHE A 93 11.22 -11.11 -2.26
N ILE A 94 11.07 -12.22 -1.53
CA ILE A 94 11.50 -13.55 -1.98
C ILE A 94 10.64 -13.99 -3.15
N LEU A 95 9.32 -13.90 -3.00
CA LEU A 95 8.35 -14.27 -4.06
C LEU A 95 8.44 -13.32 -5.25
N GLY A 96 8.66 -12.02 -4.98
CA GLY A 96 8.73 -10.98 -5.99
C GLY A 96 10.10 -10.81 -6.67
N ARG A 97 11.13 -11.59 -6.28
CA ARG A 97 12.52 -11.42 -6.80
C ARG A 97 12.58 -11.39 -8.33
N GLY A 98 11.90 -12.32 -9.00
CA GLY A 98 11.88 -12.40 -10.45
C GLY A 98 11.20 -11.20 -11.11
N PHE A 99 10.14 -10.67 -10.50
CA PHE A 99 9.44 -9.49 -10.95
C PHE A 99 10.28 -8.21 -10.74
N VAL A 100 10.83 -8.02 -9.56
CA VAL A 100 11.65 -6.84 -9.23
C VAL A 100 12.92 -6.80 -10.09
N GLY A 101 13.59 -7.92 -10.24
CA GLY A 101 14.82 -8.02 -11.06
C GLY A 101 15.93 -7.12 -10.51
N GLN A 102 16.36 -6.13 -11.29
CA GLN A 102 17.40 -5.17 -10.91
C GLN A 102 16.85 -3.79 -10.51
N ASP A 103 15.53 -3.63 -10.52
CA ASP A 103 14.89 -2.37 -10.18
C ASP A 103 14.77 -2.18 -8.66
N ASP A 104 14.52 -0.94 -8.25
CA ASP A 104 14.07 -0.64 -6.89
C ASP A 104 12.59 -1.02 -6.73
N CYS A 105 12.11 -1.14 -5.49
CA CYS A 105 10.72 -1.48 -5.29
C CYS A 105 10.06 -0.70 -4.15
N ALA A 106 8.72 -0.65 -4.20
CA ALA A 106 7.87 -0.25 -3.11
C ALA A 106 6.97 -1.43 -2.71
N LEU A 107 6.77 -1.63 -1.42
CA LEU A 107 5.83 -2.59 -0.87
C LEU A 107 4.72 -1.84 -0.15
N VAL A 108 3.47 -2.18 -0.45
CA VAL A 108 2.31 -1.72 0.30
C VAL A 108 1.47 -2.90 0.76
N LEU A 109 0.99 -2.84 2.00
CA LEU A 109 0.07 -3.84 2.51
C LEU A 109 -1.33 -3.60 1.95
N GLY A 110 -1.95 -4.66 1.45
CA GLY A 110 -3.22 -4.63 0.74
C GLY A 110 -4.44 -4.19 1.57
N ASP A 111 -4.26 -4.00 2.88
CA ASP A 111 -5.28 -3.59 3.84
C ASP A 111 -5.01 -2.21 4.46
N ASN A 112 -4.04 -1.47 3.94
CA ASN A 112 -3.70 -0.14 4.44
C ASN A 112 -4.29 0.95 3.53
N ILE A 113 -4.96 1.89 4.16
CA ILE A 113 -5.56 3.06 3.51
C ILE A 113 -4.81 4.30 3.94
N PHE A 114 -4.41 5.11 2.98
CA PHE A 114 -3.74 6.39 3.19
C PHE A 114 -4.53 7.50 2.50
N PHE A 115 -4.75 8.59 3.20
CA PHE A 115 -5.40 9.78 2.65
C PHE A 115 -4.86 11.06 3.29
N GLY A 116 -4.66 12.09 2.51
CA GLY A 116 -4.28 13.41 3.01
C GLY A 116 -3.53 14.28 2.00
N HIS A 117 -3.58 15.58 2.22
CA HIS A 117 -3.08 16.58 1.29
C HIS A 117 -1.58 16.43 0.93
N GLN A 118 -0.73 16.07 1.89
CA GLN A 118 0.71 15.94 1.67
C GLN A 118 1.14 14.53 1.20
N LEU A 119 0.21 13.60 1.06
CA LEU A 119 0.53 12.21 0.74
C LEU A 119 1.33 12.09 -0.56
N VAL A 120 0.88 12.73 -1.63
CA VAL A 120 1.55 12.68 -2.95
C VAL A 120 2.99 13.19 -2.87
N THR A 121 3.22 14.28 -2.11
CA THR A 121 4.57 14.85 -1.93
C THR A 121 5.49 13.87 -1.20
N LEU A 122 5.00 13.25 -0.13
CA LEU A 122 5.76 12.23 0.62
C LEU A 122 6.09 11.02 -0.25
N LEU A 123 5.12 10.53 -1.02
CA LEU A 123 5.29 9.39 -1.93
C LEU A 123 6.34 9.68 -3.01
N LYS A 124 6.26 10.84 -3.68
CA LYS A 124 7.22 11.26 -4.69
C LYS A 124 8.62 11.45 -4.11
N SER A 125 8.72 12.03 -2.91
CA SER A 125 10.00 12.17 -2.21
C SER A 125 10.63 10.80 -1.90
N ALA A 126 9.84 9.84 -1.41
CA ALA A 126 10.33 8.49 -1.16
C ALA A 126 10.72 7.75 -2.45
N ALA A 127 9.92 7.90 -3.51
CA ALA A 127 10.20 7.29 -4.80
C ALA A 127 11.47 7.84 -5.47
N ALA A 128 11.83 9.10 -5.19
CA ALA A 128 13.00 9.77 -5.74
C ALA A 128 14.32 9.45 -4.99
N GLN A 129 14.27 8.73 -3.86
CA GLN A 129 15.48 8.34 -3.13
C GLN A 129 16.36 7.42 -3.99
N PRO A 130 17.65 7.74 -4.17
CA PRO A 130 18.52 7.00 -5.08
C PRO A 130 19.00 5.66 -4.50
N SER A 131 18.95 5.47 -3.19
CA SER A 131 19.39 4.26 -2.50
C SER A 131 18.84 4.19 -1.08
N GLY A 132 18.93 3.01 -0.47
CA GLY A 132 18.50 2.76 0.90
C GLY A 132 16.99 2.48 0.99
N ALA A 133 16.48 2.61 2.20
CA ALA A 133 15.08 2.39 2.53
C ALA A 133 14.39 3.66 3.03
N THR A 134 13.12 3.80 2.70
CA THR A 134 12.23 4.81 3.30
C THR A 134 11.02 4.12 3.91
N ILE A 135 10.79 4.36 5.21
CA ILE A 135 9.60 3.95 5.94
C ILE A 135 8.76 5.15 6.32
N PHE A 136 7.46 4.92 6.56
CA PHE A 136 6.53 5.97 6.96
C PHE A 136 6.09 5.75 8.39
N ALA A 137 6.28 6.77 9.22
CA ALA A 137 5.95 6.74 10.64
C ALA A 137 4.70 7.57 10.93
N TYR A 138 3.73 6.96 11.61
CA TYR A 138 2.47 7.58 12.00
C TYR A 138 2.28 7.51 13.51
N GLN A 139 1.86 8.61 14.12
CA GLN A 139 1.64 8.67 15.57
C GLN A 139 0.31 8.01 15.94
N VAL A 140 0.36 6.98 16.78
CA VAL A 140 -0.80 6.20 17.23
C VAL A 140 -0.97 6.23 18.75
N LYS A 141 -2.13 5.78 19.24
CA LYS A 141 -2.41 5.65 20.68
C LYS A 141 -1.95 4.29 21.23
N ASP A 142 -1.94 3.25 20.41
CA ASP A 142 -1.71 1.84 20.70
C ASP A 142 -0.50 1.28 19.91
N PRO A 143 0.72 1.85 20.10
CA PRO A 143 1.90 1.50 19.30
C PRO A 143 2.34 0.05 19.45
N GLU A 144 2.00 -0.63 20.56
CA GLU A 144 2.30 -2.03 20.81
C GLU A 144 1.73 -3.02 19.79
N ARG A 145 0.79 -2.57 18.97
CA ARG A 145 0.19 -3.38 17.89
C ARG A 145 1.06 -3.46 16.62
N TYR A 146 2.04 -2.57 16.49
CA TYR A 146 2.78 -2.31 15.25
C TYR A 146 4.29 -2.46 15.44
N GLY A 147 5.03 -2.45 14.34
CA GLY A 147 6.44 -2.10 14.39
C GLY A 147 6.57 -0.63 14.82
N VAL A 148 7.44 -0.37 15.78
CA VAL A 148 7.64 0.97 16.35
C VAL A 148 9.01 1.49 15.98
N VAL A 149 9.09 2.74 15.51
CA VAL A 149 10.34 3.44 15.25
C VAL A 149 10.60 4.47 16.35
N GLU A 150 11.82 4.45 16.90
CA GLU A 150 12.34 5.47 17.80
C GLU A 150 13.14 6.50 17.00
N LEU A 151 12.86 7.78 17.22
CA LEU A 151 13.48 8.89 16.49
C LEU A 151 14.29 9.76 17.44
N ASP A 152 15.45 10.23 16.99
CA ASP A 152 16.23 11.26 17.70
C ASP A 152 15.61 12.66 17.51
N ALA A 153 16.20 13.66 18.16
CA ALA A 153 15.77 15.05 18.08
C ALA A 153 15.81 15.63 16.65
N SER A 154 16.62 15.06 15.76
CA SER A 154 16.72 15.46 14.35
C SER A 154 15.70 14.73 13.47
N GLY A 155 14.96 13.76 14.00
CA GLY A 155 13.99 12.96 13.29
C GLY A 155 14.57 11.73 12.58
N ARG A 156 15.83 11.36 12.88
CA ARG A 156 16.44 10.14 12.36
C ARG A 156 16.07 8.93 13.20
N ALA A 157 15.89 7.77 12.56
CA ALA A 157 15.67 6.53 13.27
C ALA A 157 16.90 6.13 14.09
N VAL A 158 16.68 5.79 15.36
CA VAL A 158 17.71 5.28 16.29
C VAL A 158 17.36 3.89 16.82
N GLY A 159 16.13 3.43 16.63
CA GLY A 159 15.69 2.10 17.04
C GLY A 159 14.43 1.66 16.30
N LEU A 160 14.29 0.34 16.15
CA LEU A 160 13.10 -0.31 15.58
C LEU A 160 12.77 -1.56 16.39
N GLU A 161 11.51 -1.71 16.78
CA GLU A 161 11.05 -2.85 17.55
C GLU A 161 9.71 -3.36 17.02
N GLU A 162 9.59 -4.67 16.79
CA GLU A 162 8.35 -5.29 16.32
C GLU A 162 7.44 -5.59 17.51
N LYS A 163 6.25 -4.99 17.51
CA LYS A 163 5.19 -5.19 18.52
C LYS A 163 5.71 -5.20 19.97
N PRO A 164 6.40 -4.13 20.39
CA PRO A 164 7.01 -4.09 21.72
C PRO A 164 5.94 -4.10 22.82
N SER A 165 6.16 -4.88 23.88
CA SER A 165 5.29 -4.88 25.06
C SER A 165 5.37 -3.55 25.85
N ARG A 166 6.46 -2.82 25.70
CA ARG A 166 6.70 -1.48 26.29
C ARG A 166 7.29 -0.55 25.24
N PRO A 167 6.46 0.06 24.39
CA PRO A 167 6.93 0.93 23.31
C PRO A 167 7.71 2.14 23.84
N LYS A 168 8.87 2.41 23.24
CA LYS A 168 9.68 3.59 23.54
C LYS A 168 9.23 4.83 22.78
N SER A 169 8.37 4.66 21.79
CA SER A 169 7.85 5.72 20.92
C SER A 169 6.39 5.46 20.61
N ARG A 170 5.67 6.51 20.18
CA ARG A 170 4.32 6.42 19.64
C ARG A 170 4.28 6.34 18.12
N TYR A 171 5.43 6.29 17.45
CA TYR A 171 5.49 6.25 16.00
C TYR A 171 5.45 4.80 15.51
N ALA A 172 4.27 4.39 15.05
CA ALA A 172 4.08 3.14 14.34
C ALA A 172 4.65 3.23 12.92
N VAL A 173 5.33 2.19 12.46
CA VAL A 173 5.71 2.03 11.06
C VAL A 173 4.49 1.55 10.30
N THR A 174 4.06 2.31 9.30
CA THR A 174 2.89 1.97 8.48
C THR A 174 3.21 0.85 7.49
N GLY A 175 2.17 0.29 6.85
CA GLY A 175 2.34 -0.76 5.85
C GLY A 175 2.74 -0.24 4.46
N LEU A 176 3.63 0.74 4.40
CA LEU A 176 4.14 1.31 3.15
C LEU A 176 5.66 1.49 3.26
N TYR A 177 6.38 0.96 2.28
CA TYR A 177 7.83 0.88 2.29
C TYR A 177 8.41 1.14 0.90
N PHE A 178 9.52 1.84 0.82
CA PHE A 178 10.30 2.02 -0.41
C PHE A 178 11.72 1.52 -0.16
N TYR A 179 12.23 0.70 -1.06
CA TYR A 179 13.55 0.08 -0.94
C TYR A 179 14.32 0.17 -2.24
N ASP A 180 15.64 0.26 -2.14
CA ASP A 180 16.50 -0.07 -3.25
C ASP A 180 16.60 -1.59 -3.47
N ASN A 181 17.29 -2.02 -4.51
CA ASN A 181 17.36 -3.42 -4.90
C ASN A 181 18.01 -4.35 -3.85
N GLN A 182 18.82 -3.81 -2.91
CA GLN A 182 19.45 -4.59 -1.84
C GLN A 182 18.42 -5.35 -0.98
N VAL A 183 17.18 -4.87 -0.93
CA VAL A 183 16.11 -5.53 -0.15
C VAL A 183 15.90 -6.98 -0.51
N LEU A 184 16.16 -7.38 -1.76
CA LEU A 184 15.99 -8.75 -2.22
C LEU A 184 16.97 -9.71 -1.55
N ASP A 185 18.22 -9.29 -1.38
CA ASP A 185 19.26 -10.10 -0.73
C ASP A 185 19.14 -10.03 0.79
N ILE A 186 18.77 -8.87 1.34
CA ILE A 186 18.48 -8.73 2.77
C ILE A 186 17.34 -9.68 3.16
N ALA A 187 16.22 -9.66 2.44
CA ALA A 187 15.07 -10.53 2.74
C ALA A 187 15.39 -12.02 2.61
N ALA A 188 16.19 -12.40 1.60
CA ALA A 188 16.64 -13.79 1.42
C ALA A 188 17.56 -14.28 2.54
N GLY A 189 18.31 -13.37 3.20
CA GLY A 189 19.20 -13.66 4.31
C GLY A 189 18.53 -13.67 5.69
N LEU A 190 17.26 -13.30 5.80
CA LEU A 190 16.55 -13.26 7.08
C LEU A 190 16.32 -14.66 7.66
N LYS A 191 16.31 -14.72 8.98
CA LYS A 191 15.85 -15.89 9.74
C LYS A 191 14.45 -15.61 10.31
N PRO A 192 13.56 -16.61 10.36
CA PRO A 192 12.26 -16.44 11.00
C PRO A 192 12.38 -15.97 12.45
N SER A 193 11.53 -15.05 12.84
CA SER A 193 11.40 -14.57 14.21
C SER A 193 10.87 -15.67 15.16
N PRO A 194 10.81 -15.45 16.48
CA PRO A 194 10.11 -16.35 17.41
C PRO A 194 8.63 -16.60 17.05
N ARG A 195 8.02 -15.73 16.21
CA ARG A 195 6.66 -15.90 15.67
C ARG A 195 6.62 -16.77 14.40
N VAL A 196 7.77 -17.30 13.98
CA VAL A 196 7.95 -18.07 12.73
C VAL A 196 7.62 -17.22 11.48
N GLU A 197 7.89 -15.91 11.55
CA GLU A 197 7.64 -14.96 10.47
C GLU A 197 8.94 -14.27 10.02
N LEU A 198 9.07 -14.01 8.72
CA LEU A 198 10.10 -13.14 8.14
C LEU A 198 9.62 -11.70 8.30
N GLU A 199 10.12 -11.03 9.34
CA GLU A 199 9.64 -9.72 9.76
C GLU A 199 10.15 -8.61 8.86
N ILE A 200 9.25 -7.72 8.44
CA ILE A 200 9.64 -6.50 7.73
C ILE A 200 10.47 -5.57 8.62
N THR A 201 10.25 -5.61 9.93
CA THR A 201 11.03 -4.86 10.91
C THR A 201 12.49 -5.27 10.91
N ASP A 202 12.81 -6.53 10.64
CA ASP A 202 14.20 -7.01 10.55
C ASP A 202 14.87 -6.53 9.25
N VAL A 203 14.12 -6.45 8.12
CA VAL A 203 14.61 -5.77 6.92
C VAL A 203 14.97 -4.33 7.23
N ASN A 204 14.07 -3.59 7.87
CA ASN A 204 14.29 -2.19 8.22
C ASN A 204 15.45 -2.01 9.21
N ARG A 205 15.69 -2.96 10.13
CA ARG A 205 16.86 -2.96 11.03
C ARG A 205 18.17 -3.11 10.27
N CYS A 206 18.21 -3.94 9.23
CA CYS A 206 19.41 -4.05 8.38
C CYS A 206 19.73 -2.70 7.75
N TYR A 207 18.75 -2.00 7.17
CA TYR A 207 18.96 -0.65 6.63
C TYR A 207 19.34 0.38 7.70
N LEU A 208 18.76 0.29 8.90
CA LEU A 208 19.14 1.16 10.02
C LEU A 208 20.61 0.95 10.41
N GLN A 209 21.07 -0.31 10.52
CA GLN A 209 22.46 -0.65 10.86
C GLN A 209 23.45 -0.19 9.78
N MET A 210 23.06 -0.20 8.52
CA MET A 210 23.83 0.33 7.40
C MET A 210 23.83 1.86 7.33
N GLY A 211 23.04 2.55 8.16
CA GLY A 211 22.88 4.01 8.08
C GLY A 211 22.08 4.47 6.83
N GLN A 212 21.29 3.57 6.24
CA GLN A 212 20.58 3.79 4.98
C GLN A 212 19.06 3.79 5.15
N LEU A 213 18.55 3.99 6.37
CA LEU A 213 17.11 4.07 6.66
C LEU A 213 16.67 5.53 6.81
N SER A 214 15.77 5.96 5.94
CA SER A 214 15.06 7.24 6.02
C SER A 214 13.66 7.06 6.60
N VAL A 215 13.19 8.03 7.38
CA VAL A 215 11.84 8.03 7.96
C VAL A 215 11.07 9.25 7.50
N GLN A 216 9.94 9.02 6.84
CA GLN A 216 8.97 10.07 6.51
C GLN A 216 7.88 10.11 7.58
N ARG A 217 7.82 11.19 8.36
CA ARG A 217 6.77 11.36 9.37
C ARG A 217 5.49 11.85 8.72
N MET A 218 4.42 11.07 8.85
CA MET A 218 3.09 11.50 8.45
C MET A 218 2.54 12.48 9.49
N SER A 219 2.29 13.72 9.06
CA SER A 219 1.81 14.81 9.90
C SER A 219 0.29 14.77 10.13
N ARG A 220 -0.22 15.70 10.92
CA ARG A 220 -1.67 15.98 11.02
C ARG A 220 -2.23 16.28 9.63
N GLY A 221 -3.44 15.79 9.36
CA GLY A 221 -4.07 15.92 8.04
C GLY A 221 -3.77 14.77 7.08
N ILE A 222 -2.94 13.80 7.49
CA ILE A 222 -2.86 12.48 6.86
C ILE A 222 -3.59 11.48 7.75
N ALA A 223 -4.50 10.72 7.17
CA ALA A 223 -5.11 9.55 7.79
C ALA A 223 -4.40 8.29 7.29
N TRP A 224 -4.03 7.43 8.22
CA TRP A 224 -3.64 6.05 7.99
C TRP A 224 -4.60 5.15 8.74
N LEU A 225 -5.24 4.24 8.01
CA LEU A 225 -6.25 3.34 8.54
C LEU A 225 -5.80 1.90 8.27
N ASP A 226 -5.68 1.12 9.35
CA ASP A 226 -5.46 -0.33 9.32
C ASP A 226 -6.81 -1.02 9.45
N THR A 227 -7.27 -1.68 8.39
CA THR A 227 -8.59 -2.34 8.32
C THR A 227 -8.56 -3.76 8.89
N GLY A 228 -7.81 -3.98 9.97
CA GLY A 228 -7.55 -5.31 10.54
C GLY A 228 -8.65 -5.90 11.43
N THR A 229 -9.66 -5.10 11.83
CA THR A 229 -10.78 -5.51 12.69
C THR A 229 -12.11 -5.06 12.10
N HIS A 230 -13.24 -5.61 12.60
CA HIS A 230 -14.58 -5.19 12.16
C HIS A 230 -14.82 -3.70 12.38
N ASP A 231 -14.41 -3.18 13.55
CA ASP A 231 -14.57 -1.76 13.88
C ASP A 231 -13.72 -0.88 12.96
N SER A 232 -12.43 -1.22 12.75
CA SER A 232 -11.57 -0.44 11.87
C SER A 232 -11.99 -0.50 10.39
N LEU A 233 -12.62 -1.59 9.95
CA LEU A 233 -13.22 -1.70 8.62
C LEU A 233 -14.42 -0.75 8.45
N LEU A 234 -15.28 -0.68 9.47
CA LEU A 234 -16.43 0.23 9.50
C LEU A 234 -15.97 1.70 9.58
N GLU A 235 -15.02 2.00 10.45
CA GLU A 235 -14.42 3.34 10.60
C GLU A 235 -13.80 3.82 9.28
N ALA A 236 -13.05 2.97 8.59
CA ALA A 236 -12.47 3.29 7.28
C ALA A 236 -13.56 3.59 6.25
N SER A 237 -14.62 2.78 6.19
CA SER A 237 -15.75 3.01 5.28
C SER A 237 -16.48 4.31 5.59
N ALA A 238 -16.74 4.61 6.87
CA ALA A 238 -17.38 5.85 7.31
C ALA A 238 -16.51 7.09 7.03
N PHE A 239 -15.19 6.98 7.21
CA PHE A 239 -14.23 8.03 6.89
C PHE A 239 -14.27 8.38 5.39
N VAL A 240 -14.11 7.36 4.51
CA VAL A 240 -14.15 7.56 3.06
C VAL A 240 -15.48 8.15 2.63
N GLN A 241 -16.61 7.60 3.10
CA GLN A 241 -17.95 8.12 2.82
C GLN A 241 -18.07 9.59 3.18
N THR A 242 -17.58 9.98 4.36
CA THR A 242 -17.68 11.36 4.84
C THR A 242 -16.92 12.32 3.94
N ILE A 243 -15.69 11.98 3.59
CA ILE A 243 -14.85 12.80 2.70
C ILE A 243 -15.51 12.95 1.32
N GLU A 244 -15.86 11.82 0.68
CA GLU A 244 -16.45 11.83 -0.66
C GLU A 244 -17.77 12.60 -0.71
N LYS A 245 -18.65 12.40 0.26
CA LYS A 245 -19.93 13.13 0.32
C LYS A 245 -19.77 14.65 0.55
N ARG A 246 -18.70 15.07 1.23
CA ARG A 246 -18.46 16.49 1.51
C ARG A 246 -17.77 17.21 0.37
N GLN A 247 -16.83 16.55 -0.27
CA GLN A 247 -16.01 17.15 -1.33
C GLN A 247 -16.57 16.92 -2.74
N GLY A 248 -17.40 15.90 -2.93
CA GLY A 248 -17.82 15.47 -4.26
C GLY A 248 -16.72 14.77 -5.05
N LEU A 249 -15.56 14.53 -4.44
CA LEU A 249 -14.40 13.90 -5.07
C LEU A 249 -14.20 12.50 -4.50
N LYS A 250 -13.75 11.58 -5.35
CA LYS A 250 -13.48 10.19 -4.94
C LYS A 250 -12.15 10.07 -4.20
N VAL A 251 -12.10 9.23 -3.18
CA VAL A 251 -10.87 8.79 -2.54
C VAL A 251 -10.37 7.53 -3.23
N ALA A 252 -9.12 7.50 -3.67
CA ALA A 252 -8.49 6.33 -4.30
C ALA A 252 -9.30 5.79 -5.50
N CYS A 253 -9.57 6.65 -6.48
CA CYS A 253 -10.18 6.31 -7.77
C CYS A 253 -9.07 6.01 -8.79
N PRO A 254 -8.78 4.74 -9.14
CA PRO A 254 -7.67 4.41 -10.03
C PRO A 254 -7.80 5.05 -11.41
N GLU A 255 -8.99 5.15 -11.97
CA GLU A 255 -9.27 5.74 -13.27
C GLU A 255 -8.91 7.24 -13.29
N GLU A 256 -9.35 7.99 -12.28
CA GLU A 256 -9.00 9.40 -12.14
C GLU A 256 -7.50 9.59 -11.95
N ILE A 257 -6.87 8.79 -11.08
CA ILE A 257 -5.44 8.87 -10.81
C ILE A 257 -4.65 8.56 -12.08
N ALA A 258 -5.03 7.53 -12.83
CA ALA A 258 -4.39 7.16 -14.10
C ALA A 258 -4.48 8.30 -15.11
N TYR A 259 -5.63 8.95 -15.24
CA TYR A 259 -5.84 10.09 -16.12
C TYR A 259 -5.01 11.31 -15.69
N ARG A 260 -5.08 11.70 -14.41
CA ARG A 260 -4.35 12.87 -13.91
C ARG A 260 -2.83 12.66 -13.89
N ALA A 261 -2.37 11.43 -13.72
CA ALA A 261 -0.96 11.07 -13.81
C ALA A 261 -0.45 10.91 -15.25
N GLY A 262 -1.33 11.00 -16.25
CA GLY A 262 -0.98 10.82 -17.66
C GLY A 262 -0.66 9.36 -18.03
N PHE A 263 -1.18 8.39 -17.25
CA PHE A 263 -1.07 6.96 -17.58
C PHE A 263 -2.03 6.59 -18.72
N ILE A 264 -3.21 7.23 -18.73
CA ILE A 264 -4.23 7.13 -19.79
C ILE A 264 -4.62 8.52 -20.26
N ASP A 265 -5.16 8.60 -21.47
CA ASP A 265 -5.70 9.83 -22.05
C ASP A 265 -7.21 10.00 -21.79
N ALA A 266 -7.79 11.11 -22.25
CA ALA A 266 -9.20 11.42 -22.08
C ALA A 266 -10.12 10.41 -22.79
N GLY A 267 -9.74 9.92 -23.98
CA GLY A 267 -10.54 8.93 -24.71
C GLY A 267 -10.59 7.57 -24.01
N GLN A 268 -9.47 7.17 -23.37
CA GLN A 268 -9.41 5.96 -22.55
C GLN A 268 -10.28 6.11 -21.29
N LEU A 269 -10.22 7.26 -20.61
CA LEU A 269 -11.08 7.52 -19.45
C LEU A 269 -12.57 7.54 -19.82
N GLU A 270 -12.93 8.12 -20.99
CA GLU A 270 -14.30 8.11 -21.50
C GLU A 270 -14.79 6.69 -21.76
N THR A 271 -13.95 5.84 -22.34
CA THR A 271 -14.24 4.43 -22.59
C THR A 271 -14.54 3.68 -21.28
N LEU A 272 -13.72 3.90 -20.24
CA LEU A 272 -13.93 3.33 -18.91
C LEU A 272 -15.25 3.82 -18.29
N ALA A 273 -15.51 5.13 -18.36
CA ALA A 273 -16.74 5.75 -17.82
C ALA A 273 -18.00 5.25 -18.52
N ALA A 274 -17.95 4.98 -19.83
CA ALA A 274 -19.09 4.49 -20.61
C ALA A 274 -19.58 3.10 -20.16
N GLY A 275 -18.67 2.26 -19.67
CA GLY A 275 -18.98 0.94 -19.13
C GLY A 275 -19.67 0.96 -17.77
N ILE A 276 -19.66 2.09 -17.06
CA ILE A 276 -20.15 2.21 -15.67
C ILE A 276 -21.42 3.06 -15.61
N ARG A 277 -22.57 2.41 -15.33
CA ARG A 277 -23.91 3.04 -15.35
C ARG A 277 -24.44 3.42 -13.95
N ASN A 278 -23.59 4.04 -13.13
CA ASN A 278 -23.95 4.50 -11.79
C ASN A 278 -23.21 5.80 -11.46
N GLY A 279 -23.35 6.30 -10.23
CA GLY A 279 -22.70 7.54 -9.78
C GLY A 279 -21.15 7.53 -9.88
N TYR A 280 -20.53 6.36 -9.90
CA TYR A 280 -19.08 6.26 -10.14
C TYR A 280 -18.74 6.64 -11.59
N GLY A 281 -19.46 6.11 -12.57
CA GLY A 281 -19.28 6.47 -13.98
C GLY A 281 -19.67 7.92 -14.28
N GLU A 282 -20.69 8.47 -13.57
CA GLU A 282 -21.04 9.89 -13.65
C GLU A 282 -19.88 10.76 -13.18
N TYR A 283 -19.27 10.43 -12.06
CA TYR A 283 -18.08 11.11 -11.54
C TYR A 283 -16.92 11.14 -12.56
N LEU A 284 -16.61 10.02 -13.22
CA LEU A 284 -15.56 9.98 -14.23
C LEU A 284 -15.86 10.90 -15.42
N ARG A 285 -17.13 11.02 -15.82
CA ARG A 285 -17.56 11.98 -16.87
C ARG A 285 -17.44 13.44 -16.41
N GLU A 286 -17.70 13.71 -15.13
CA GLU A 286 -17.50 15.04 -14.54
C GLU A 286 -16.02 15.44 -14.53
N ILE A 287 -15.10 14.52 -14.23
CA ILE A 287 -13.65 14.75 -14.30
C ILE A 287 -13.22 15.13 -15.73
N LEU A 288 -13.77 14.47 -16.75
CA LEU A 288 -13.51 14.82 -18.15
C LEU A 288 -14.03 16.20 -18.52
N ALA A 289 -15.23 16.54 -18.05
CA ALA A 289 -15.85 17.83 -18.32
C ALA A 289 -15.17 19.00 -17.59
N ASN A 290 -14.57 18.74 -16.44
CA ASN A 290 -13.97 19.74 -15.55
C ASN A 290 -12.55 19.32 -15.10
N PRO A 291 -11.53 19.42 -15.96
CA PRO A 291 -10.16 18.99 -15.65
C PRO A 291 -9.50 19.71 -14.45
N GLY A 292 -10.10 20.84 -14.02
CA GLY A 292 -9.63 21.63 -12.88
C GLY A 292 -10.21 21.25 -11.51
N LEU A 293 -11.09 20.23 -11.45
CA LEU A 293 -11.64 19.71 -10.20
C LEU A 293 -10.56 19.05 -9.34
#